data_0695f1ee01b4f3826e57ba056e2a4f85
#
_entry.id   0695f1ee01b4f3826e57ba056e2a4f85
#
_cell.length_a   1.000
_cell.length_b   1.000
_cell.length_c   1.000
_cell.angle_alpha   90.00
_cell.angle_beta   90.00
_cell.angle_gamma   90.00
#
_symmetry.space_group_name_H-M   'P 1'
#
loop_
_entity.id
_entity.type
_entity.pdbx_description
1 polymer ?
#
loop_
_entity_poly.entity_id
_entity_poly.type
_entity_poly.pdbx_seq_one_letter_code
_entity_poly.pdbx_strand_id
1 'polypeptide(L)'
;MDKILLAICNGLSCFIICTILFQFMNERYKKSYSNKTLYIAAEIAMGITAFGINMLNFAILNLLIWFVGVGVTVYFLYYEDADRPIRRITECEVLVLCMSVCETLGVLLLHCFLQICGISNIDVVMQYCLEVTFSKIVLIFLYYVLINRLIKRTEAACSREQYIICLLYTSPSPRDRG
;
A
#
# COMPACT_ATOMS: atom_id res chain seq x y z
N MET A 1 9.59 24.10 18.82
CA MET A 1 10.39 22.99 18.23
C MET A 1 9.50 21.78 17.95
N ASP A 2 8.62 21.47 18.85
CA ASP A 2 7.74 20.27 18.81
C ASP A 2 6.78 20.22 17.62
N LYS A 3 6.15 21.35 17.25
CA LYS A 3 5.25 21.42 16.09
C LYS A 3 5.95 21.15 14.75
N ILE A 4 7.21 21.58 14.62
CA ILE A 4 8.01 21.36 13.42
C ILE A 4 8.40 19.89 13.33
N LEU A 5 8.83 19.28 14.41
CA LEU A 5 9.18 17.86 14.47
C LEU A 5 7.96 16.99 14.11
N LEU A 6 6.82 17.29 14.69
CA LEU A 6 5.55 16.61 14.43
C LEU A 6 5.13 16.73 12.94
N ALA A 7 5.28 17.92 12.35
CA ALA A 7 4.97 18.12 10.93
C ALA A 7 5.93 17.34 10.02
N ILE A 8 7.24 17.29 10.35
CA ILE A 8 8.21 16.51 9.60
C ILE A 8 7.89 15.01 9.67
N CYS A 9 7.64 14.47 10.87
CA CYS A 9 7.27 13.06 11.03
C CYS A 9 6.01 12.70 10.25
N ASN A 10 4.95 13.52 10.32
CA ASN A 10 3.73 13.32 9.56
C ASN A 10 3.96 13.41 8.06
N GLY A 11 4.74 14.37 7.58
CA GLY A 11 5.07 14.51 6.18
C GLY A 11 5.81 13.28 5.64
N LEU A 12 6.89 12.87 6.30
CA LEU A 12 7.63 11.66 5.94
C LEU A 12 6.74 10.42 5.94
N SER A 13 5.86 10.28 6.94
CA SER A 13 4.91 9.19 7.03
C SER A 13 3.99 9.12 5.78
N CYS A 14 3.39 10.24 5.39
CA CYS A 14 2.52 10.30 4.21
C CYS A 14 3.27 9.97 2.92
N PHE A 15 4.48 10.49 2.75
CA PHE A 15 5.31 10.20 1.58
C PHE A 15 5.72 8.73 1.51
N ILE A 16 6.08 8.08 2.62
CA ILE A 16 6.39 6.65 2.65
C ILE A 16 5.19 5.82 2.17
N ILE A 17 3.98 6.13 2.64
CA ILE A 17 2.76 5.43 2.22
C ILE A 17 2.53 5.63 0.71
N CYS A 18 2.63 6.87 0.21
CA CYS A 18 2.49 7.16 -1.22
C CYS A 18 3.50 6.37 -2.05
N THR A 19 4.78 6.37 -1.65
CA THR A 19 5.83 5.65 -2.39
C THR A 19 5.54 4.15 -2.46
N ILE A 20 5.11 3.53 -1.36
CA ILE A 20 4.74 2.11 -1.34
C ILE A 20 3.56 1.85 -2.28
N LEU A 21 2.52 2.69 -2.25
CA LEU A 21 1.35 2.56 -3.12
C LEU A 21 1.71 2.71 -4.60
N PHE A 22 2.47 3.75 -4.95
CA PHE A 22 2.88 3.98 -6.34
C PHE A 22 3.85 2.89 -6.82
N GLN A 23 4.73 2.39 -5.96
CA GLN A 23 5.58 1.25 -6.29
C GLN A 23 4.74 0.01 -6.59
N PHE A 24 3.78 -0.32 -5.74
CA PHE A 24 2.86 -1.43 -5.97
C PHE A 24 2.11 -1.29 -7.30
N MET A 25 1.52 -0.11 -7.56
CA MET A 25 0.81 0.16 -8.81
C MET A 25 1.73 0.05 -10.04
N ASN A 26 2.96 0.55 -9.95
CA ASN A 26 3.94 0.49 -11.04
C ASN A 26 4.43 -0.93 -11.33
N GLU A 27 4.51 -1.81 -10.32
CA GLU A 27 4.89 -3.21 -10.48
C GLU A 27 3.74 -4.08 -10.99
N ARG A 28 2.50 -3.71 -10.64
CA ARG A 28 1.32 -4.54 -10.89
C ARG A 28 0.59 -4.18 -12.18
N TYR A 29 0.53 -2.90 -12.54
CA TYR A 29 -0.30 -2.41 -13.64
C TYR A 29 0.53 -1.70 -14.72
N LYS A 30 -0.02 -1.68 -15.94
CA LYS A 30 0.54 -0.91 -17.04
C LYS A 30 0.17 0.56 -16.92
N LYS A 31 1.10 1.42 -17.30
CA LYS A 31 0.92 2.88 -17.30
C LYS A 31 0.06 3.31 -18.47
N SER A 32 -1.00 4.11 -18.21
CA SER A 32 -1.87 4.65 -19.27
C SER A 32 -1.18 5.71 -20.15
N TYR A 33 -0.20 6.41 -19.57
CA TYR A 33 0.52 7.50 -20.27
C TYR A 33 2.03 7.23 -20.29
N SER A 34 2.69 7.62 -21.38
CA SER A 34 4.14 7.48 -21.54
C SER A 34 4.95 8.48 -20.70
N ASN A 35 4.33 9.57 -20.24
CA ASN A 35 5.02 10.64 -19.52
C ASN A 35 5.28 10.26 -18.06
N LYS A 36 6.54 10.01 -17.71
CA LYS A 36 6.97 9.66 -16.35
C LYS A 36 6.75 10.78 -15.33
N THR A 37 6.86 12.04 -15.76
CA THR A 37 6.66 13.21 -14.88
C THR A 37 5.24 13.28 -14.32
N LEU A 38 4.24 12.78 -15.06
CA LEU A 38 2.85 12.75 -14.63
C LEU A 38 2.68 11.86 -13.37
N TYR A 39 3.36 10.71 -13.34
CA TYR A 39 3.28 9.78 -12.19
C TYR A 39 3.97 10.33 -10.96
N ILE A 40 5.14 10.98 -11.13
CA ILE A 40 5.85 11.65 -10.05
C ILE A 40 5.01 12.83 -9.52
N ALA A 41 4.40 13.61 -10.40
CA ALA A 41 3.54 14.72 -10.00
C ALA A 41 2.29 14.21 -9.24
N ALA A 42 1.69 13.11 -9.68
CA ALA A 42 0.55 12.50 -9.00
C ALA A 42 0.94 11.95 -7.60
N GLU A 43 2.10 11.31 -7.47
CA GLU A 43 2.65 10.83 -6.21
C GLU A 43 2.87 11.98 -5.22
N ILE A 44 3.51 13.07 -5.67
CA ILE A 44 3.76 14.26 -4.86
C ILE A 44 2.44 14.93 -4.47
N ALA A 45 1.50 15.09 -5.42
CA ALA A 45 0.20 15.72 -5.16
C ALA A 45 -0.60 14.92 -4.13
N MET A 46 -0.61 13.59 -4.24
CA MET A 46 -1.27 12.71 -3.29
C MET A 46 -0.61 12.80 -1.90
N GLY A 47 0.73 12.83 -1.83
CA GLY A 47 1.48 12.99 -0.59
C GLY A 47 1.19 14.32 0.11
N ILE A 48 1.16 15.43 -0.64
CA ILE A 48 0.83 16.77 -0.10
C ILE A 48 -0.62 16.81 0.39
N THR A 49 -1.56 16.25 -0.37
CA THR A 49 -2.98 16.20 0.01
C THR A 49 -3.17 15.38 1.29
N ALA A 50 -2.58 14.19 1.35
CA ALA A 50 -2.63 13.33 2.53
C ALA A 50 -2.00 14.00 3.76
N PHE A 51 -0.85 14.66 3.59
CA PHE A 51 -0.21 15.42 4.65
C PHE A 51 -1.10 16.56 5.17
N GLY A 52 -1.67 17.38 4.25
CA GLY A 52 -2.54 18.49 4.63
C GLY A 52 -3.74 18.04 5.45
N ILE A 53 -4.34 16.91 5.10
CA ILE A 53 -5.51 16.38 5.81
C ILE A 53 -5.12 15.67 7.11
N ASN A 54 -3.99 14.98 7.13
CA ASN A 54 -3.48 14.40 8.37
C ASN A 54 -3.22 15.48 9.43
N MET A 55 -2.83 16.69 9.02
CA MET A 55 -2.69 17.85 9.93
C MET A 55 -4.01 18.34 10.51
N LEU A 56 -5.16 18.04 9.89
CA LEU A 56 -6.49 18.36 10.43
C LEU A 56 -6.94 17.41 11.54
N ASN A 57 -6.22 16.32 11.76
CA ASN A 57 -6.44 15.34 12.83
C ASN A 57 -7.83 14.63 12.78
N PHE A 58 -8.44 14.53 11.59
CA PHE A 58 -9.69 13.82 11.37
C PHE A 58 -9.42 12.42 10.77
N ALA A 59 -9.43 11.39 11.60
CA ALA A 59 -9.10 10.02 11.19
C ALA A 59 -9.99 9.51 10.04
N ILE A 60 -11.29 9.78 10.09
CA ILE A 60 -12.24 9.33 9.05
C ILE A 60 -11.95 10.03 7.72
N LEU A 61 -11.69 11.34 7.75
CA LEU A 61 -11.37 12.12 6.56
C LEU A 61 -10.04 11.65 5.93
N ASN A 62 -9.05 11.37 6.77
CA ASN A 62 -7.76 10.84 6.33
C ASN A 62 -7.94 9.48 5.62
N LEU A 63 -8.68 8.55 6.21
CA LEU A 63 -8.96 7.26 5.60
C LEU A 63 -9.72 7.42 4.27
N LEU A 64 -10.76 8.24 4.23
CA LEU A 64 -11.59 8.48 3.03
C LEU A 64 -10.75 9.01 1.87
N ILE A 65 -9.79 9.91 2.13
CA ILE A 65 -8.91 10.45 1.09
C ILE A 65 -7.93 9.41 0.57
N TRP A 66 -7.41 8.54 1.43
CA TRP A 66 -6.62 7.44 0.93
C TRP A 66 -7.41 6.55 -0.03
N PHE A 67 -8.67 6.18 0.31
CA PHE A 67 -9.50 5.37 -0.58
C PHE A 67 -9.85 6.11 -1.88
N VAL A 68 -10.38 7.32 -1.79
CA VAL A 68 -10.75 8.09 -2.98
C VAL A 68 -9.53 8.45 -3.82
N GLY A 69 -8.44 8.91 -3.20
CA GLY A 69 -7.21 9.29 -3.89
C GLY A 69 -6.57 8.11 -4.63
N VAL A 70 -6.49 6.95 -3.98
CA VAL A 70 -5.98 5.72 -4.60
C VAL A 70 -6.90 5.25 -5.72
N GLY A 71 -8.22 5.22 -5.50
CA GLY A 71 -9.20 4.82 -6.50
C GLY A 71 -9.12 5.69 -7.76
N VAL A 72 -9.08 7.01 -7.61
CA VAL A 72 -8.94 7.98 -8.71
C VAL A 72 -7.60 7.78 -9.43
N THR A 73 -6.50 7.66 -8.69
CA THR A 73 -5.16 7.48 -9.26
C THR A 73 -5.08 6.20 -10.10
N VAL A 74 -5.57 5.08 -9.55
CA VAL A 74 -5.57 3.79 -10.25
C VAL A 74 -6.46 3.83 -11.49
N TYR A 75 -7.63 4.45 -11.39
CA TYR A 75 -8.57 4.53 -12.50
C TYR A 75 -8.00 5.30 -13.69
N PHE A 76 -7.40 6.45 -13.47
CA PHE A 76 -6.93 7.34 -14.53
C PHE A 76 -5.51 7.06 -15.01
N LEU A 77 -4.59 6.66 -14.14
CA LEU A 77 -3.17 6.55 -14.47
C LEU A 77 -2.73 5.14 -14.86
N TYR A 78 -3.49 4.12 -14.51
CA TYR A 78 -3.10 2.73 -14.74
C TYR A 78 -4.18 1.93 -15.48
N TYR A 79 -3.76 0.92 -16.26
CA TYR A 79 -4.67 0.00 -16.92
C TYR A 79 -4.17 -1.45 -16.86
N GLU A 80 -5.06 -2.39 -17.11
CA GLU A 80 -4.78 -3.82 -17.23
C GLU A 80 -5.42 -4.33 -18.54
N ASP A 81 -4.78 -5.27 -19.23
CA ASP A 81 -5.25 -5.78 -20.53
C ASP A 81 -6.65 -6.42 -20.48
N ALA A 82 -7.07 -6.89 -19.29
CA ALA A 82 -8.40 -7.49 -19.08
C ALA A 82 -9.51 -6.46 -18.83
N ASP A 83 -9.21 -5.16 -18.84
CA ASP A 83 -10.11 -4.01 -18.61
C ASP A 83 -11.12 -4.22 -17.47
N ARG A 84 -10.59 -4.52 -16.28
CA ARG A 84 -11.38 -4.67 -15.04
C ARG A 84 -11.04 -3.57 -14.03
N PRO A 85 -11.52 -2.33 -14.21
CA PRO A 85 -11.15 -1.19 -13.36
C PRO A 85 -11.53 -1.41 -11.87
N ILE A 86 -12.68 -2.04 -11.63
CA ILE A 86 -13.16 -2.33 -10.26
C ILE A 86 -12.16 -3.22 -9.53
N ARG A 87 -11.65 -4.27 -10.18
CA ARG A 87 -10.67 -5.18 -9.57
C ARG A 87 -9.38 -4.45 -9.17
N ARG A 88 -8.86 -3.59 -10.05
CA ARG A 88 -7.65 -2.79 -9.78
C ARG A 88 -7.83 -1.87 -8.59
N ILE A 89 -8.97 -1.17 -8.55
CA ILE A 89 -9.31 -0.29 -7.42
C ILE A 89 -9.39 -1.11 -6.14
N THR A 90 -10.13 -2.22 -6.13
CA THR A 90 -10.27 -3.08 -4.95
C THR A 90 -8.93 -3.65 -4.47
N GLU A 91 -8.04 -4.09 -5.37
CA GLU A 91 -6.70 -4.59 -4.99
C GLU A 91 -5.88 -3.49 -4.28
N CYS A 92 -5.94 -2.26 -4.77
CA CYS A 92 -5.24 -1.14 -4.14
C CYS A 92 -5.88 -0.69 -2.82
N GLU A 93 -7.21 -0.72 -2.72
CA GLU A 93 -7.93 -0.42 -1.48
C GLU A 93 -7.64 -1.47 -0.39
N VAL A 94 -7.58 -2.74 -0.76
CA VAL A 94 -7.15 -3.82 0.16
C VAL A 94 -5.72 -3.59 0.63
N LEU A 95 -4.82 -3.13 -0.25
CA LEU A 95 -3.46 -2.78 0.15
C LEU A 95 -3.46 -1.63 1.18
N VAL A 96 -4.26 -0.58 0.98
CA VAL A 96 -4.41 0.53 1.95
C VAL A 96 -4.88 0.00 3.31
N LEU A 97 -5.88 -0.88 3.33
CA LEU A 97 -6.34 -1.51 4.58
C LEU A 97 -5.24 -2.35 5.24
N CYS A 98 -4.53 -3.17 4.48
CA CYS A 98 -3.40 -3.94 5.00
C CYS A 98 -2.31 -3.04 5.60
N MET A 99 -2.00 -1.92 4.95
CA MET A 99 -1.03 -0.96 5.46
C MET A 99 -1.50 -0.32 6.78
N SER A 100 -2.77 0.07 6.89
CA SER A 100 -3.35 0.61 8.12
C SER A 100 -3.30 -0.41 9.27
N VAL A 101 -3.57 -1.69 9.00
CA VAL A 101 -3.43 -2.76 10.00
C VAL A 101 -1.97 -2.93 10.43
N CYS A 102 -1.02 -2.92 9.48
CA CYS A 102 0.41 -3.02 9.78
C CYS A 102 0.91 -1.86 10.65
N GLU A 103 0.43 -0.63 10.39
CA GLU A 103 0.75 0.53 11.21
C GLU A 103 0.23 0.39 12.64
N THR A 104 -1.03 -0.03 12.80
CA THR A 104 -1.63 -0.27 14.11
C THR A 104 -0.86 -1.35 14.87
N LEU A 105 -0.48 -2.45 14.21
CA LEU A 105 0.35 -3.48 14.82
C LEU A 105 1.73 -2.95 15.22
N GLY A 106 2.33 -2.10 14.41
CA GLY A 106 3.61 -1.44 14.73
C GLY A 106 3.53 -0.61 16.01
N VAL A 107 2.48 0.20 16.15
CA VAL A 107 2.24 1.00 17.37
C VAL A 107 2.03 0.09 18.59
N LEU A 108 1.21 -0.96 18.47
CA LEU A 108 0.99 -1.92 19.56
C LEU A 108 2.28 -2.63 19.99
N LEU A 109 3.10 -3.05 19.03
CA LEU A 109 4.40 -3.69 19.33
C LEU A 109 5.33 -2.73 20.07
N LEU A 110 5.37 -1.46 19.68
CA LEU A 110 6.16 -0.45 20.38
C LEU A 110 5.67 -0.27 21.82
N HIS A 111 4.36 -0.15 22.04
CA HIS A 111 3.81 -0.02 23.39
C HIS A 111 4.15 -1.23 24.27
N CYS A 112 4.01 -2.45 23.76
CA CYS A 112 4.41 -3.66 24.48
C CYS A 112 5.90 -3.63 24.81
N PHE A 113 6.75 -3.21 23.88
CA PHE A 113 8.19 -3.12 24.10
C PHE A 113 8.54 -2.10 25.20
N LEU A 114 7.94 -0.90 25.15
CA LEU A 114 8.17 0.15 26.16
C LEU A 114 7.72 -0.30 27.56
N GLN A 115 6.60 -1.01 27.66
CA GLN A 115 6.12 -1.60 28.92
C GLN A 115 7.09 -2.63 29.49
N ILE A 116 7.60 -3.54 28.65
CA ILE A 116 8.57 -4.56 29.06
C ILE A 116 9.87 -3.91 29.55
N CYS A 117 10.32 -2.84 28.89
CA CYS A 117 11.52 -2.10 29.28
C CYS A 117 11.33 -1.18 30.50
N GLY A 118 10.11 -1.05 31.04
CA GLY A 118 9.80 -0.19 32.18
C GLY A 118 9.95 1.32 31.89
N ILE A 119 9.91 1.71 30.61
CA ILE A 119 10.05 3.10 30.18
C ILE A 119 8.68 3.77 30.18
N SER A 120 8.36 4.52 31.25
CA SER A 120 7.04 5.15 31.43
C SER A 120 7.05 6.68 31.29
N ASN A 121 8.20 7.32 31.33
CA ASN A 121 8.31 8.79 31.34
C ASN A 121 8.90 9.31 30.03
N ILE A 122 8.16 9.15 28.93
CA ILE A 122 8.52 9.75 27.63
C ILE A 122 7.63 10.96 27.40
N ASP A 123 8.24 12.07 26.92
CA ASP A 123 7.46 13.23 26.48
C ASP A 123 6.49 12.86 25.35
N VAL A 124 5.28 13.44 25.38
CA VAL A 124 4.18 13.11 24.46
C VAL A 124 4.58 13.25 22.98
N VAL A 125 5.37 14.30 22.66
CA VAL A 125 5.83 14.55 21.29
C VAL A 125 6.85 13.48 20.85
N MET A 126 7.77 13.15 21.75
CA MET A 126 8.77 12.11 21.50
C MET A 126 8.10 10.73 21.33
N GLN A 127 7.12 10.41 22.17
CA GLN A 127 6.34 9.17 22.05
C GLN A 127 5.66 9.07 20.69
N TYR A 128 4.98 10.14 20.26
CA TYR A 128 4.34 10.18 18.96
C TYR A 128 5.34 9.98 17.80
N CYS A 129 6.49 10.66 17.84
CA CYS A 129 7.52 10.48 16.81
C CYS A 129 8.07 9.05 16.78
N LEU A 130 8.23 8.41 17.93
CA LEU A 130 8.66 7.01 18.04
C LEU A 130 7.59 6.07 17.44
N GLU A 131 6.31 6.27 17.77
CA GLU A 131 5.20 5.49 17.25
C GLU A 131 5.12 5.56 15.72
N VAL A 132 5.17 6.79 15.16
CA VAL A 132 5.16 7.00 13.71
C VAL A 132 6.38 6.36 13.04
N THR A 133 7.58 6.59 13.57
CA THR A 133 8.80 6.04 12.97
C THR A 133 8.83 4.52 13.02
N PHE A 134 8.52 3.94 14.17
CA PHE A 134 8.53 2.49 14.35
C PHE A 134 7.46 1.80 13.50
N SER A 135 6.24 2.35 13.44
CA SER A 135 5.17 1.81 12.60
C SER A 135 5.55 1.82 11.11
N LYS A 136 6.27 2.85 10.62
CA LYS A 136 6.76 2.89 9.23
C LYS A 136 7.87 1.89 8.97
N ILE A 137 8.76 1.67 9.91
CA ILE A 137 9.79 0.60 9.79
C ILE A 137 9.10 -0.77 9.67
N VAL A 138 8.13 -1.05 10.53
CA VAL A 138 7.35 -2.29 10.49
C VAL A 138 6.58 -2.41 9.18
N LEU A 139 5.93 -1.34 8.72
CA LEU A 139 5.20 -1.30 7.46
C LEU A 139 6.11 -1.64 6.26
N ILE A 140 7.27 -0.96 6.15
CA ILE A 140 8.24 -1.20 5.07
C ILE A 140 8.71 -2.66 5.10
N PHE A 141 9.07 -3.17 6.28
CA PHE A 141 9.51 -4.55 6.44
C PHE A 141 8.43 -5.55 6.01
N LEU A 142 7.19 -5.36 6.48
CA LEU A 142 6.07 -6.24 6.14
C LEU A 142 5.71 -6.14 4.65
N TYR A 143 5.75 -4.95 4.05
CA TYR A 143 5.53 -4.78 2.61
C TYR A 143 6.54 -5.60 1.79
N TYR A 144 7.83 -5.42 2.05
CA TYR A 144 8.86 -6.12 1.27
C TYR A 144 8.93 -7.63 1.54
N VAL A 145 8.72 -8.06 2.77
CA VAL A 145 8.86 -9.48 3.15
C VAL A 145 7.60 -10.29 2.91
N LEU A 146 6.42 -9.76 3.26
CA LEU A 146 5.16 -10.50 3.18
C LEU A 146 4.38 -10.17 1.91
N ILE A 147 4.06 -8.90 1.69
CA ILE A 147 3.14 -8.50 0.61
C ILE A 147 3.76 -8.80 -0.74
N ASN A 148 5.00 -8.40 -0.98
CA ASN A 148 5.68 -8.64 -2.24
C ASN A 148 5.89 -10.15 -2.51
N ARG A 149 6.17 -10.96 -1.48
CA ARG A 149 6.27 -12.42 -1.63
C ARG A 149 4.92 -13.10 -1.84
N LEU A 150 3.87 -12.65 -1.16
CA LEU A 150 2.51 -13.21 -1.31
C LEU A 150 1.95 -12.91 -2.69
N ILE A 151 2.12 -11.68 -3.20
CA ILE A 151 1.68 -11.30 -4.54
C ILE A 151 2.39 -12.16 -5.60
N LYS A 152 3.72 -12.30 -5.53
CA LYS A 152 4.49 -13.13 -6.45
C LYS A 152 4.09 -14.62 -6.39
N ARG A 153 3.72 -15.13 -5.22
CA ARG A 153 3.24 -16.51 -5.06
C ARG A 153 1.84 -16.71 -5.64
N THR A 154 0.92 -15.76 -5.44
CA THR A 154 -0.44 -15.82 -6.02
C THR A 154 -0.41 -15.71 -7.53
N GLU A 155 0.46 -14.90 -8.10
CA GLU A 155 0.66 -14.82 -9.55
C GLU A 155 1.20 -16.15 -10.13
N ALA A 156 2.19 -16.73 -9.47
CA ALA A 156 2.75 -18.03 -9.89
C ALA A 156 1.72 -19.17 -9.75
N ALA A 157 0.87 -19.15 -8.74
CA ALA A 157 -0.20 -20.14 -8.54
C ALA A 157 -1.30 -19.97 -9.61
N CYS A 158 -1.76 -18.73 -9.83
CA CYS A 158 -2.77 -18.42 -10.86
C CYS A 158 -2.28 -18.77 -12.27
N SER A 159 -1.03 -18.49 -12.59
CA SER A 159 -0.40 -18.90 -13.86
C SER A 159 -0.35 -20.41 -14.02
N ARG A 160 -0.08 -21.14 -12.93
CA ARG A 160 -0.04 -22.63 -12.95
C ARG A 160 -1.43 -23.22 -13.16
N GLU A 161 -2.46 -22.68 -12.53
CA GLU A 161 -3.85 -23.14 -12.74
C GLU A 161 -4.33 -22.85 -14.16
N GLN A 162 -4.03 -21.70 -14.72
CA GLN A 162 -4.31 -21.39 -16.12
C GLN A 162 -3.59 -22.34 -17.08
N TYR A 163 -2.37 -22.69 -16.78
CA TYR A 163 -1.60 -23.65 -17.60
C TYR A 163 -2.20 -25.06 -17.54
N ILE A 164 -2.65 -25.50 -16.37
CA ILE A 164 -3.32 -26.80 -16.19
C ILE A 164 -4.67 -26.80 -16.93
N ILE A 165 -5.46 -25.72 -16.86
CA ILE A 165 -6.73 -25.58 -17.59
C ILE A 165 -6.48 -25.61 -19.10
N CYS A 166 -5.48 -24.89 -19.61
CA CYS A 166 -5.09 -24.93 -21.01
C CYS A 166 -4.66 -26.34 -21.45
N LEU A 167 -3.88 -27.06 -20.66
CA LEU A 167 -3.46 -28.44 -20.94
C LEU A 167 -4.64 -29.42 -20.96
N LEU A 168 -5.62 -29.24 -20.07
CA LEU A 168 -6.83 -30.07 -20.05
C LEU A 168 -7.76 -29.78 -21.24
N TYR A 169 -7.80 -28.52 -21.70
CA TYR A 169 -8.59 -28.12 -22.86
C TYR A 169 -7.96 -28.49 -24.20
N THR A 170 -6.64 -28.58 -24.29
CA THR A 170 -5.90 -28.98 -25.50
C THR A 170 -5.67 -30.49 -25.60
N SER A 171 -6.10 -31.26 -24.59
CA SER A 171 -6.10 -32.73 -24.68
C SER A 171 -7.09 -33.16 -25.77
N PRO A 172 -6.66 -33.82 -26.84
CA PRO A 172 -7.55 -34.23 -27.93
C PRO A 172 -8.62 -35.14 -27.38
N SER A 173 -9.88 -34.79 -27.73
CA SER A 173 -11.07 -35.56 -27.34
C SER A 173 -10.86 -37.02 -27.75
N PRO A 174 -11.28 -38.02 -26.92
CA PRO A 174 -11.23 -39.43 -27.28
C PRO A 174 -12.02 -39.77 -28.56
N ARG A 175 -12.83 -38.84 -29.06
CA ARG A 175 -13.61 -38.99 -30.28
C ARG A 175 -12.83 -38.81 -31.57
N ASP A 176 -11.63 -38.24 -31.55
CA ASP A 176 -10.83 -38.05 -32.77
C ASP A 176 -9.82 -39.19 -33.02
N ARG A 177 -9.98 -40.36 -32.36
CA ARG A 177 -9.24 -41.58 -32.59
C ARG A 177 -10.12 -42.70 -33.19
N GLY A 178 -10.95 -42.33 -34.15
CA GLY A 178 -11.69 -43.29 -34.96
C GLY A 178 -11.09 -43.41 -36.34
#